data_368cc1e4611e4c80663ac9741f5af7a8
#
_entry.id   368cc1e4611e4c80663ac9741f5af7a8
#
_cell.length_a   1.000
_cell.length_b   1.000
_cell.length_c   1.000
_cell.angle_alpha   90.00
_cell.angle_beta   90.00
_cell.angle_gamma   90.00
#
_symmetry.space_group_name_H-M   'P 1'
#
loop_
_entity.id
_entity.type
_entity.pdbx_description
1 polymer ?
#
loop_
_entity_poly.entity_id
_entity_poly.type
_entity_poly.pdbx_seq_one_letter_code
_entity_poly.pdbx_strand_id
1 'polypeptide(L)'
;QAVIRIRFCLVFIFLWMGLTACEHKDLCYDHPHFATVRVIFDWTKISNHDKPEGMRVVFYPTDDESNTWIFDFPGGEGGEVELPENDYRVICFNYDTDGMVWKGNGSYTLFTADTRDVQSPDNRTMAVTPPWLCGDHIDGVILKDIPGGSAKIVRLTPVNMVCHYTYEVNGLRGLDRVADLRAALSGMSGSLNMSGDSLPAGLSESLLFDGMVSRNQIIGGFYTFGHSALEGEPNVFRLYLKNRSG
;
A
#
# COMPACT_ATOMS: atom_id res chain seq x y z
N GLN A 1 -73.74 -1.75 33.36
CA GLN A 1 -73.39 -1.76 31.91
C GLN A 1 -72.12 -0.96 31.60
N ALA A 2 -71.80 0.14 32.31
CA ALA A 2 -70.58 0.94 32.04
C ALA A 2 -69.29 0.19 32.44
N VAL A 3 -69.26 -0.52 33.55
CA VAL A 3 -68.08 -1.26 34.09
C VAL A 3 -67.64 -2.41 33.15
N ILE A 4 -68.60 -3.08 32.48
CA ILE A 4 -68.31 -4.16 31.53
C ILE A 4 -67.67 -3.57 30.26
N ARG A 5 -68.14 -2.42 29.77
CA ARG A 5 -67.54 -1.78 28.58
C ARG A 5 -66.13 -1.30 28.82
N ILE A 6 -65.79 -0.78 30.01
CA ILE A 6 -64.43 -0.33 30.38
C ILE A 6 -63.48 -1.51 30.46
N ARG A 7 -63.91 -2.66 31.01
CA ARG A 7 -63.10 -3.90 31.04
C ARG A 7 -62.82 -4.46 29.63
N PHE A 8 -63.81 -4.41 28.73
CA PHE A 8 -63.60 -4.83 27.34
C PHE A 8 -62.64 -3.91 26.58
N CYS A 9 -62.70 -2.59 26.76
CA CYS A 9 -61.75 -1.63 26.15
C CYS A 9 -60.34 -1.83 26.67
N LEU A 10 -60.12 -2.06 27.96
CA LEU A 10 -58.81 -2.30 28.55
C LEU A 10 -58.20 -3.62 28.04
N VAL A 11 -58.95 -4.69 27.87
CA VAL A 11 -58.45 -5.95 27.30
C VAL A 11 -58.08 -5.76 25.82
N PHE A 12 -58.85 -4.99 25.04
CA PHE A 12 -58.52 -4.70 23.64
C PHE A 12 -57.27 -3.85 23.49
N ILE A 13 -57.00 -2.87 24.36
CA ILE A 13 -55.82 -2.04 24.37
C ILE A 13 -54.59 -2.87 24.76
N PHE A 14 -54.70 -3.77 25.74
CA PHE A 14 -53.63 -4.71 26.09
C PHE A 14 -53.32 -5.72 24.99
N LEU A 15 -54.32 -6.19 24.25
CA LEU A 15 -54.16 -7.09 23.11
C LEU A 15 -53.46 -6.40 21.93
N TRP A 16 -53.75 -5.10 21.71
CA TRP A 16 -53.09 -4.29 20.64
C TRP A 16 -51.66 -3.90 20.97
N MET A 17 -51.32 -3.66 22.24
CA MET A 17 -49.92 -3.42 22.67
C MET A 17 -49.04 -4.69 22.60
N GLY A 18 -49.64 -5.87 22.64
CA GLY A 18 -48.91 -7.15 22.51
C GLY A 18 -48.51 -7.49 21.06
N LEU A 19 -49.10 -6.81 20.05
CA LEU A 19 -48.84 -7.11 18.64
C LEU A 19 -47.71 -6.23 18.03
N THR A 20 -47.17 -5.24 18.74
CA THR A 20 -46.10 -4.39 18.26
C THR A 20 -44.73 -4.76 18.79
N ALA A 21 -44.59 -5.83 19.58
CA ALA A 21 -43.36 -6.23 20.22
C ALA A 21 -42.87 -7.56 19.64
N CYS A 22 -42.43 -7.53 18.41
CA CYS A 22 -41.41 -8.42 17.86
C CYS A 22 -41.12 -7.98 16.42
N GLU A 23 -40.24 -6.99 16.27
CA GLU A 23 -39.36 -7.08 15.13
C GLU A 23 -38.50 -8.32 15.37
N HIS A 24 -38.91 -9.45 14.81
CA HIS A 24 -38.01 -10.59 14.68
C HIS A 24 -36.83 -10.10 13.81
N LYS A 25 -35.74 -9.73 14.45
CA LYS A 25 -34.45 -9.74 13.78
C LYS A 25 -34.28 -11.21 13.35
N ASP A 26 -34.43 -11.48 12.06
CA ASP A 26 -34.20 -12.80 11.51
C ASP A 26 -32.81 -13.24 11.97
N LEU A 27 -32.77 -14.27 12.81
CA LEU A 27 -31.54 -14.89 13.24
C LEU A 27 -31.00 -15.67 12.03
N CYS A 28 -30.27 -14.97 11.18
CA CYS A 28 -29.55 -15.57 10.08
C CYS A 28 -28.33 -16.31 10.62
N TYR A 29 -28.46 -17.62 10.84
CA TYR A 29 -27.37 -18.45 11.39
C TYR A 29 -26.46 -19.06 10.31
N ASP A 30 -26.82 -19.04 9.02
CA ASP A 30 -26.20 -19.89 8.01
C ASP A 30 -25.51 -19.16 6.84
N HIS A 31 -25.39 -17.82 6.85
CA HIS A 31 -24.66 -17.12 5.79
C HIS A 31 -23.84 -15.95 6.35
N PRO A 32 -22.67 -15.67 5.77
CA PRO A 32 -21.86 -14.55 6.20
C PRO A 32 -22.61 -13.24 5.97
N HIS A 33 -22.66 -12.39 6.99
CA HIS A 33 -23.14 -11.03 6.87
C HIS A 33 -22.09 -10.20 6.15
N PHE A 34 -22.51 -9.37 5.21
CA PHE A 34 -21.66 -8.46 4.47
C PHE A 34 -21.89 -7.02 4.90
N ALA A 35 -20.82 -6.28 5.06
CA ALA A 35 -20.83 -4.85 5.32
C ALA A 35 -20.42 -4.10 4.07
N THR A 36 -21.13 -3.02 3.76
CA THR A 36 -20.70 -2.08 2.71
C THR A 36 -19.59 -1.19 3.26
N VAL A 37 -18.47 -1.13 2.55
CA VAL A 37 -17.32 -0.30 2.87
C VAL A 37 -17.11 0.72 1.76
N ARG A 38 -17.05 2.00 2.14
CA ARG A 38 -16.67 3.09 1.25
C ARG A 38 -15.22 3.45 1.48
N VAL A 39 -14.36 3.11 0.53
CA VAL A 39 -12.94 3.47 0.52
C VAL A 39 -12.79 4.88 -0.04
N ILE A 40 -12.05 5.73 0.65
CA ILE A 40 -11.75 7.11 0.25
C ILE A 40 -10.25 7.32 0.35
N PHE A 41 -9.62 7.83 -0.71
CA PHE A 41 -8.21 8.24 -0.69
C PHE A 41 -8.11 9.74 -0.43
N ASP A 42 -7.35 10.09 0.60
CA ASP A 42 -6.98 11.46 0.93
C ASP A 42 -5.58 11.77 0.38
N TRP A 43 -5.52 12.51 -0.73
CA TRP A 43 -4.28 12.80 -1.46
C TRP A 43 -3.49 13.99 -0.92
N THR A 44 -3.81 14.49 0.27
CA THR A 44 -3.15 15.68 0.85
C THR A 44 -1.65 15.54 1.07
N LYS A 45 -1.14 14.29 1.13
CA LYS A 45 0.28 13.97 1.34
C LYS A 45 1.05 13.70 0.05
N ILE A 46 0.36 13.58 -1.08
CA ILE A 46 0.95 13.33 -2.40
C ILE A 46 0.81 14.60 -3.24
N SER A 47 1.86 14.95 -3.98
CA SER A 47 1.79 16.07 -4.93
C SER A 47 0.73 15.80 -6.02
N ASN A 48 -0.03 16.81 -6.40
CA ASN A 48 -1.09 16.69 -7.42
C ASN A 48 -0.58 16.22 -8.80
N HIS A 49 0.73 16.28 -9.04
CA HIS A 49 1.35 15.83 -10.30
C HIS A 49 1.69 14.33 -10.32
N ASP A 50 1.64 13.67 -9.15
CA ASP A 50 2.13 12.29 -8.96
C ASP A 50 0.99 11.33 -8.59
N LYS A 51 -0.25 11.58 -9.05
CA LYS A 51 -1.35 10.63 -8.81
C LYS A 51 -1.13 9.36 -9.63
N PRO A 52 -1.31 8.18 -9.01
CA PRO A 52 -1.16 6.90 -9.71
C PRO A 52 -2.31 6.65 -10.68
N GLU A 53 -2.09 5.72 -11.63
CA GLU A 53 -3.14 5.21 -12.50
C GLU A 53 -4.25 4.48 -11.74
N GLY A 54 -3.92 3.94 -10.56
CA GLY A 54 -4.87 3.35 -9.65
C GLY A 54 -4.24 2.82 -8.38
N MET A 55 -5.12 2.52 -7.42
CA MET A 55 -4.75 2.01 -6.10
C MET A 55 -5.30 0.61 -5.89
N ARG A 56 -4.49 -0.27 -5.33
CA ARG A 56 -4.90 -1.56 -4.78
C ARG A 56 -5.08 -1.45 -3.28
N VAL A 57 -6.18 -2.01 -2.79
CA VAL A 57 -6.46 -2.11 -1.34
C VAL A 57 -6.62 -3.56 -0.98
N VAL A 58 -5.88 -3.99 0.03
CA VAL A 58 -5.91 -5.36 0.56
C VAL A 58 -6.44 -5.32 1.98
N PHE A 59 -7.53 -6.05 2.22
CA PHE A 59 -8.11 -6.23 3.54
C PHE A 59 -7.73 -7.61 4.07
N TYR A 60 -7.07 -7.63 5.21
CA TYR A 60 -6.62 -8.83 5.92
C TYR A 60 -7.54 -9.07 7.13
N PRO A 61 -8.38 -10.11 7.11
CA PRO A 61 -9.16 -10.48 8.29
C PRO A 61 -8.23 -10.79 9.46
N THR A 62 -8.58 -10.34 10.65
CA THR A 62 -7.70 -10.53 11.83
C THR A 62 -7.77 -11.94 12.42
N ASP A 63 -8.82 -12.69 12.11
CA ASP A 63 -9.02 -14.08 12.55
C ASP A 63 -8.40 -15.10 11.59
N ASP A 64 -8.39 -14.83 10.27
CA ASP A 64 -7.82 -15.72 9.26
C ASP A 64 -7.29 -14.93 8.05
N GLU A 65 -6.01 -14.58 8.07
CA GLU A 65 -5.36 -13.84 6.99
C GLU A 65 -5.31 -14.60 5.65
N SER A 66 -5.58 -15.92 5.63
CA SER A 66 -5.61 -16.69 4.36
C SER A 66 -6.76 -16.26 3.44
N ASN A 67 -7.78 -15.59 3.99
CA ASN A 67 -8.96 -15.11 3.28
C ASN A 67 -8.89 -13.60 3.00
N THR A 68 -7.78 -13.11 2.46
CA THR A 68 -7.62 -11.69 2.09
C THR A 68 -8.57 -11.27 0.96
N TRP A 69 -9.02 -10.01 1.04
CA TRP A 69 -9.85 -9.38 0.02
C TRP A 69 -9.08 -8.28 -0.67
N ILE A 70 -9.05 -8.31 -1.99
CA ILE A 70 -8.26 -7.39 -2.82
C ILE A 70 -9.21 -6.64 -3.75
N PHE A 71 -9.08 -5.31 -3.74
CA PHE A 71 -9.85 -4.42 -4.61
C PHE A 71 -8.94 -3.43 -5.30
N ASP A 72 -9.17 -3.24 -6.60
CA ASP A 72 -8.48 -2.26 -7.42
C ASP A 72 -9.40 -1.07 -7.70
N PHE A 73 -8.88 0.14 -7.47
CA PHE A 73 -9.58 1.41 -7.67
C PHE A 73 -8.86 2.21 -8.76
N PRO A 74 -9.33 2.15 -10.02
CA PRO A 74 -8.77 2.93 -11.11
C PRO A 74 -8.85 4.43 -10.83
N GLY A 75 -7.81 5.18 -11.24
CA GLY A 75 -7.73 6.62 -11.03
C GLY A 75 -7.53 7.06 -9.58
N GLY A 76 -7.49 6.12 -8.61
CA GLY A 76 -7.29 6.45 -7.19
C GLY A 76 -8.41 7.27 -6.56
N GLU A 77 -9.65 7.17 -7.05
CA GLU A 77 -10.79 7.92 -6.51
C GLU A 77 -11.51 7.19 -5.35
N GLY A 78 -11.21 5.90 -5.16
CA GLY A 78 -11.89 5.05 -4.21
C GLY A 78 -13.21 4.52 -4.75
N GLY A 79 -14.07 4.01 -3.86
CA GLY A 79 -15.35 3.41 -4.24
C GLY A 79 -15.99 2.61 -3.11
N GLU A 80 -17.08 1.91 -3.44
CA GLU A 80 -17.79 1.04 -2.50
C GLU A 80 -17.47 -0.42 -2.82
N VAL A 81 -17.24 -1.21 -1.78
CA VAL A 81 -17.00 -2.64 -1.83
C VAL A 81 -17.80 -3.34 -0.73
N GLU A 82 -18.04 -4.63 -0.90
CA GLU A 82 -18.70 -5.46 0.11
C GLU A 82 -17.70 -6.46 0.68
N LEU A 83 -17.65 -6.54 2.01
CA LEU A 83 -16.79 -7.43 2.77
C LEU A 83 -17.61 -8.18 3.82
N PRO A 84 -17.26 -9.44 4.16
CA PRO A 84 -17.82 -10.11 5.32
C PRO A 84 -17.63 -9.27 6.59
N GLU A 85 -18.61 -9.31 7.48
CA GLU A 85 -18.50 -8.67 8.79
C GLU A 85 -17.34 -9.31 9.58
N ASN A 86 -16.28 -8.56 9.80
CA ASN A 86 -15.08 -8.97 10.54
C ASN A 86 -14.28 -7.75 10.99
N ASP A 87 -13.18 -7.99 11.72
CA ASP A 87 -12.15 -7.01 11.96
C ASP A 87 -11.04 -7.18 10.94
N TYR A 88 -10.57 -6.09 10.35
CA TYR A 88 -9.57 -6.10 9.27
C TYR A 88 -8.38 -5.23 9.58
N ARG A 89 -7.21 -5.60 9.04
CA ARG A 89 -6.08 -4.72 8.79
C ARG A 89 -6.05 -4.42 7.31
N VAL A 90 -5.60 -3.22 6.94
CA VAL A 90 -5.70 -2.76 5.56
C VAL A 90 -4.35 -2.23 5.09
N ILE A 91 -3.95 -2.59 3.88
CA ILE A 91 -2.82 -2.00 3.18
C ILE A 91 -3.32 -1.47 1.85
N CYS A 92 -2.90 -0.27 1.45
CA CYS A 92 -3.10 0.21 0.09
C CYS A 92 -1.79 0.64 -0.55
N PHE A 93 -1.71 0.49 -1.87
CA PHE A 93 -0.56 0.90 -2.67
C PHE A 93 -0.97 1.11 -4.13
N ASN A 94 -0.19 1.90 -4.87
CA ASN A 94 -0.42 2.04 -6.31
C ASN A 94 0.02 0.77 -7.04
N TYR A 95 -0.78 0.32 -8.02
CA TYR A 95 -0.51 -0.91 -8.77
C TYR A 95 0.24 -0.69 -10.09
N ASP A 96 0.44 0.56 -10.52
CA ASP A 96 1.26 0.96 -11.66
C ASP A 96 2.77 0.94 -11.34
N THR A 97 3.24 -0.19 -10.79
CA THR A 97 4.58 -0.39 -10.27
C THR A 97 5.33 -1.49 -11.02
N ASP A 98 5.52 -1.30 -12.32
CA ASP A 98 6.22 -2.26 -13.15
C ASP A 98 7.64 -2.54 -12.63
N GLY A 99 7.94 -3.82 -12.42
CA GLY A 99 9.24 -4.26 -11.90
C GLY A 99 9.31 -4.43 -10.38
N MET A 100 8.27 -4.06 -9.63
CA MET A 100 8.16 -4.41 -8.22
C MET A 100 7.92 -5.90 -8.03
N VAL A 101 8.52 -6.48 -6.99
CA VAL A 101 8.30 -7.87 -6.57
C VAL A 101 7.57 -7.86 -5.24
N TRP A 102 6.36 -8.38 -5.23
CA TRP A 102 5.54 -8.46 -4.03
C TRP A 102 5.75 -9.80 -3.35
N LYS A 103 6.15 -9.79 -2.06
CA LYS A 103 6.34 -11.01 -1.26
C LYS A 103 5.47 -10.99 -0.03
N GLY A 104 5.06 -12.16 0.46
CA GLY A 104 4.28 -12.31 1.68
C GLY A 104 2.90 -11.65 1.65
N ASN A 105 2.33 -11.40 0.47
CA ASN A 105 1.06 -10.68 0.28
C ASN A 105 -0.17 -11.38 0.87
N GLY A 106 -0.05 -12.61 1.31
CA GLY A 106 -1.09 -13.33 2.08
C GLY A 106 -1.06 -13.05 3.58
N SER A 107 -0.15 -12.21 4.08
CA SER A 107 -0.06 -11.84 5.49
C SER A 107 0.24 -10.35 5.63
N TYR A 108 -0.54 -9.67 6.47
CA TYR A 108 -0.38 -8.25 6.74
C TYR A 108 1.04 -7.89 7.21
N THR A 109 1.59 -8.66 8.14
CA THR A 109 2.89 -8.36 8.75
C THR A 109 4.09 -8.78 7.89
N LEU A 110 3.89 -9.75 6.97
CA LEU A 110 4.96 -10.27 6.11
C LEU A 110 4.95 -9.66 4.71
N PHE A 111 3.99 -8.79 4.40
CA PHE A 111 3.88 -8.19 3.09
C PHE A 111 5.01 -7.19 2.85
N THR A 112 5.84 -7.45 1.84
CA THR A 112 6.94 -6.57 1.44
C THR A 112 6.86 -6.19 -0.03
N ALA A 113 7.32 -4.99 -0.33
CA ALA A 113 7.66 -4.52 -1.66
C ALA A 113 9.18 -4.68 -1.84
N ASP A 114 9.57 -5.50 -2.81
CA ASP A 114 10.97 -5.84 -3.08
C ASP A 114 11.35 -5.43 -4.50
N THR A 115 12.62 -5.13 -4.72
CA THR A 115 13.18 -4.93 -6.05
C THR A 115 13.83 -6.22 -6.56
N ARG A 116 14.10 -6.26 -7.86
CA ARG A 116 14.75 -7.42 -8.50
C ARG A 116 16.26 -7.33 -8.41
N ASP A 117 16.90 -8.47 -8.31
CA ASP A 117 18.36 -8.56 -8.47
C ASP A 117 18.78 -8.34 -9.93
N VAL A 118 19.92 -7.72 -10.09
CA VAL A 118 20.57 -7.44 -11.37
C VAL A 118 22.08 -7.60 -11.25
N GLN A 119 22.73 -7.98 -12.34
CA GLN A 119 24.19 -8.02 -12.40
C GLN A 119 24.74 -6.64 -12.83
N SER A 120 25.64 -6.09 -12.03
CA SER A 120 26.40 -4.90 -12.38
C SER A 120 27.42 -5.20 -13.49
N PRO A 121 27.99 -4.17 -14.16
CA PRO A 121 29.03 -4.36 -15.17
C PRO A 121 30.29 -5.08 -14.66
N ASP A 122 30.55 -5.04 -13.37
CA ASP A 122 31.66 -5.76 -12.72
C ASP A 122 31.23 -7.09 -12.06
N ASN A 123 30.11 -7.67 -12.51
CA ASN A 123 29.56 -8.98 -12.10
C ASN A 123 29.23 -9.10 -10.61
N ARG A 124 28.78 -8.01 -9.98
CA ARG A 124 28.21 -8.07 -8.63
C ARG A 124 26.71 -8.13 -8.71
N THR A 125 26.10 -8.90 -7.84
CA THR A 125 24.66 -8.87 -7.64
C THR A 125 24.28 -7.59 -6.90
N MET A 126 23.34 -6.85 -7.47
CA MET A 126 22.81 -5.59 -6.94
C MET A 126 21.29 -5.60 -7.11
N ALA A 127 20.60 -4.76 -6.38
CA ALA A 127 19.18 -4.55 -6.58
C ALA A 127 18.95 -3.45 -7.63
N VAL A 128 17.89 -3.55 -8.42
CA VAL A 128 17.43 -2.41 -9.23
C VAL A 128 16.76 -1.38 -8.32
N THR A 129 16.67 -0.13 -8.75
CA THR A 129 15.89 0.87 -8.03
C THR A 129 14.40 0.56 -8.09
N PRO A 130 13.64 0.76 -7.00
CA PRO A 130 12.19 0.63 -7.04
C PRO A 130 11.59 1.67 -8.00
N PRO A 131 10.44 1.37 -8.62
CA PRO A 131 9.62 2.41 -9.23
C PRO A 131 9.04 3.32 -8.15
N TRP A 132 8.39 4.41 -8.57
CA TRP A 132 7.64 5.23 -7.63
C TRP A 132 6.55 4.40 -6.95
N LEU A 133 6.48 4.49 -5.63
CA LEU A 133 5.53 3.77 -4.78
C LEU A 133 4.90 4.75 -3.80
N CYS A 134 3.58 4.72 -3.72
CA CYS A 134 2.84 5.37 -2.64
C CYS A 134 1.87 4.39 -1.99
N GLY A 135 1.55 4.60 -0.74
CA GLY A 135 0.65 3.72 -0.01
C GLY A 135 0.34 4.22 1.38
N ASP A 136 -0.49 3.44 2.08
CA ASP A 136 -0.89 3.67 3.46
C ASP A 136 -1.30 2.32 4.08
N HIS A 137 -1.36 2.25 5.40
CA HIS A 137 -1.86 1.08 6.12
C HIS A 137 -2.72 1.47 7.32
N ILE A 138 -3.62 0.58 7.73
CA ILE A 138 -4.47 0.75 8.91
C ILE A 138 -4.46 -0.57 9.69
N ASP A 139 -4.09 -0.51 10.97
CA ASP A 139 -3.99 -1.68 11.85
C ASP A 139 -5.33 -2.22 12.33
N GLY A 140 -6.42 -1.48 12.19
CA GLY A 140 -7.72 -1.94 12.65
C GLY A 140 -8.90 -1.22 11.99
N VAL A 141 -9.74 -1.99 11.30
CA VAL A 141 -11.03 -1.57 10.75
C VAL A 141 -12.08 -2.57 11.23
N ILE A 142 -13.03 -2.09 12.04
CA ILE A 142 -14.11 -2.92 12.58
C ILE A 142 -15.31 -2.83 11.65
N LEU A 143 -15.72 -3.98 11.08
CA LEU A 143 -16.89 -4.11 10.20
C LEU A 143 -18.01 -4.96 10.85
N LYS A 144 -18.01 -5.11 12.15
CA LYS A 144 -19.04 -5.82 12.90
C LYS A 144 -20.14 -4.86 13.35
N ASP A 145 -21.36 -5.36 13.41
CA ASP A 145 -22.54 -4.63 13.91
C ASP A 145 -22.82 -3.29 13.19
N ILE A 146 -22.60 -3.23 11.90
CA ILE A 146 -22.91 -2.03 11.10
C ILE A 146 -24.43 -2.00 10.88
N PRO A 147 -25.10 -0.89 11.21
CA PRO A 147 -26.55 -0.78 10.97
C PRO A 147 -26.88 -0.98 9.48
N GLY A 148 -27.91 -1.78 9.21
CA GLY A 148 -28.32 -2.10 7.83
C GLY A 148 -28.52 -0.83 6.98
N GLY A 149 -27.94 -0.84 5.77
CA GLY A 149 -28.00 0.29 4.84
C GLY A 149 -26.98 1.41 5.09
N SER A 150 -26.11 1.26 6.10
CA SER A 150 -25.00 2.19 6.35
C SER A 150 -23.69 1.64 5.76
N ALA A 151 -22.88 2.52 5.15
CA ALA A 151 -21.56 2.18 4.70
C ALA A 151 -20.51 2.61 5.74
N LYS A 152 -19.55 1.72 6.04
CA LYS A 152 -18.37 2.07 6.83
C LYS A 152 -17.39 2.84 5.95
N ILE A 153 -16.98 4.01 6.38
CA ILE A 153 -15.95 4.80 5.68
C ILE A 153 -14.57 4.33 6.15
N VAL A 154 -13.75 3.89 5.19
CA VAL A 154 -12.32 3.61 5.35
C VAL A 154 -11.56 4.69 4.59
N ARG A 155 -10.89 5.58 5.34
CA ARG A 155 -10.08 6.66 4.77
C ARG A 155 -8.62 6.24 4.81
N LEU A 156 -7.99 6.25 3.64
CA LEU A 156 -6.58 5.99 3.44
C LEU A 156 -5.91 7.28 2.99
N THR A 157 -4.74 7.59 3.53
CA THR A 157 -3.98 8.81 3.23
C THR A 157 -2.62 8.42 2.66
N PRO A 158 -2.53 8.04 1.36
CA PRO A 158 -1.29 7.59 0.79
C PRO A 158 -0.15 8.59 0.96
N VAL A 159 1.04 8.07 1.28
CA VAL A 159 2.30 8.81 1.34
C VAL A 159 3.31 8.23 0.36
N ASN A 160 4.33 9.01 -0.01
CA ASN A 160 5.45 8.46 -0.75
C ASN A 160 6.20 7.44 0.11
N MET A 161 6.26 6.20 -0.35
CA MET A 161 6.98 5.10 0.30
C MET A 161 8.41 4.94 -0.22
N VAL A 162 8.81 5.80 -1.16
CA VAL A 162 10.15 5.87 -1.74
C VAL A 162 10.68 7.29 -1.66
N CYS A 163 12.00 7.41 -1.49
CA CYS A 163 12.72 8.68 -1.59
C CYS A 163 13.28 8.83 -3.01
N HIS A 164 13.15 10.00 -3.61
CA HIS A 164 13.77 10.33 -4.88
C HIS A 164 15.10 11.07 -4.65
N TYR A 165 16.19 10.50 -5.15
CA TYR A 165 17.51 11.12 -5.13
C TYR A 165 17.92 11.54 -6.54
N THR A 166 18.55 12.69 -6.63
CA THR A 166 19.25 13.15 -7.84
C THR A 166 20.73 13.30 -7.56
N TYR A 167 21.55 13.09 -8.58
CA TYR A 167 22.99 13.27 -8.45
C TYR A 167 23.57 13.99 -9.66
N GLU A 168 24.69 14.68 -9.44
CA GLU A 168 25.45 15.40 -10.45
C GLU A 168 26.93 15.18 -10.18
N VAL A 169 27.67 14.74 -11.21
CA VAL A 169 29.14 14.58 -11.15
C VAL A 169 29.76 15.50 -12.17
N ASN A 170 30.51 16.47 -11.66
CA ASN A 170 31.15 17.52 -12.45
C ASN A 170 32.64 17.29 -12.61
N GLY A 171 33.28 18.05 -13.52
CA GLY A 171 34.72 18.09 -13.71
C GLY A 171 35.32 16.87 -14.43
N LEU A 172 34.50 16.02 -15.02
CA LEU A 172 34.94 14.87 -15.79
C LEU A 172 35.39 15.28 -17.21
N ARG A 173 36.42 14.56 -17.71
CA ARG A 173 36.95 14.76 -19.08
C ARG A 173 36.69 13.52 -19.92
N GLY A 174 36.51 13.73 -21.22
CA GLY A 174 36.32 12.61 -22.20
C GLY A 174 34.94 11.98 -22.16
N LEU A 175 33.92 12.66 -21.65
CA LEU A 175 32.54 12.19 -21.61
C LEU A 175 31.93 11.98 -23.02
N ASP A 176 32.49 12.62 -24.04
CA ASP A 176 32.14 12.42 -25.45
C ASP A 176 32.41 10.98 -25.94
N ARG A 177 33.28 10.24 -25.25
CA ARG A 177 33.64 8.85 -25.55
C ARG A 177 32.78 7.81 -24.86
N VAL A 178 31.93 8.22 -23.93
CA VAL A 178 31.05 7.31 -23.18
C VAL A 178 29.92 6.82 -24.08
N ALA A 179 29.79 5.50 -24.17
CA ALA A 179 28.72 4.83 -24.91
C ALA A 179 27.57 4.41 -24.00
N ASP A 180 27.87 3.98 -22.78
CA ASP A 180 26.89 3.53 -21.79
C ASP A 180 27.35 3.94 -20.39
N LEU A 181 26.40 4.26 -19.52
CA LEU A 181 26.67 4.77 -18.19
C LEU A 181 25.67 4.17 -17.22
N ARG A 182 26.19 3.53 -16.19
CA ARG A 182 25.41 3.13 -15.02
C ARG A 182 26.05 3.66 -13.74
N ALA A 183 25.24 3.84 -12.74
CA ALA A 183 25.70 4.20 -11.40
C ALA A 183 25.17 3.23 -10.35
N ALA A 184 25.86 3.12 -9.22
CA ALA A 184 25.39 2.34 -8.10
C ALA A 184 25.68 3.07 -6.78
N LEU A 185 24.78 2.86 -5.80
CA LEU A 185 24.91 3.37 -4.44
C LEU A 185 24.72 2.23 -3.46
N SER A 186 25.73 1.99 -2.58
CA SER A 186 25.63 0.98 -1.51
C SER A 186 24.90 1.53 -0.28
N GLY A 187 24.52 0.64 0.64
CA GLY A 187 23.91 1.00 1.90
C GLY A 187 22.43 1.32 1.81
N MET A 188 21.78 0.84 0.78
CA MET A 188 20.35 1.05 0.54
C MET A 188 19.54 -0.22 0.80
N SER A 189 18.24 -0.08 0.99
CA SER A 189 17.32 -1.22 1.07
C SER A 189 16.74 -1.56 -0.29
N GLY A 190 16.76 -2.83 -0.65
CA GLY A 190 16.01 -3.39 -1.78
C GLY A 190 14.61 -3.85 -1.41
N SER A 191 14.19 -3.68 -0.15
CA SER A 191 12.90 -4.15 0.37
C SER A 191 12.29 -3.16 1.36
N LEU A 192 10.95 -3.11 1.41
CA LEU A 192 10.16 -2.30 2.33
C LEU A 192 9.01 -3.14 2.89
N ASN A 193 8.79 -3.10 4.20
CA ASN A 193 7.60 -3.69 4.81
C ASN A 193 6.40 -2.77 4.63
N MET A 194 5.31 -3.30 4.05
CA MET A 194 4.14 -2.52 3.67
C MET A 194 3.20 -2.19 4.84
N SER A 195 3.29 -2.93 5.95
CA SER A 195 2.43 -2.73 7.13
C SER A 195 3.01 -1.80 8.19
N GLY A 196 4.24 -1.35 8.02
CA GLY A 196 4.90 -0.54 9.04
C GLY A 196 5.85 0.51 8.47
N ASP A 197 5.88 0.70 7.16
CA ASP A 197 6.77 1.63 6.44
C ASP A 197 8.24 1.49 6.90
N SER A 198 8.62 0.26 7.28
CA SER A 198 9.91 -0.03 7.88
C SER A 198 10.80 -0.85 6.95
N LEU A 199 12.09 -0.57 7.01
CA LEU A 199 13.08 -1.34 6.27
C LEU A 199 13.40 -2.63 7.03
N PRO A 200 13.50 -3.79 6.32
CA PRO A 200 13.94 -5.03 6.94
C PRO A 200 15.32 -4.86 7.59
N ALA A 201 15.44 -5.32 8.84
CA ALA A 201 16.68 -5.18 9.60
C ALA A 201 17.82 -6.04 9.00
N GLY A 202 19.02 -5.48 8.96
CA GLY A 202 20.24 -6.20 8.58
C GLY A 202 20.42 -6.48 7.09
N LEU A 203 19.53 -5.97 6.24
CA LEU A 203 19.65 -6.06 4.79
C LEU A 203 20.19 -4.74 4.23
N SER A 204 21.43 -4.77 3.74
CA SER A 204 22.06 -3.63 3.06
C SER A 204 22.47 -4.06 1.66
N GLU A 205 22.02 -3.35 0.67
CA GLU A 205 22.24 -3.66 -0.74
C GLU A 205 22.89 -2.48 -1.47
N SER A 206 23.35 -2.75 -2.68
CA SER A 206 23.71 -1.71 -3.63
C SER A 206 22.61 -1.61 -4.69
N LEU A 207 22.10 -0.42 -4.89
CA LEU A 207 21.15 -0.14 -5.97
C LEU A 207 21.90 0.22 -7.25
N LEU A 208 21.55 -0.42 -8.36
CA LEU A 208 22.04 -0.10 -9.70
C LEU A 208 20.99 0.72 -10.45
N PHE A 209 21.39 1.82 -11.05
CA PHE A 209 20.54 2.74 -11.78
C PHE A 209 21.26 3.35 -12.98
N ASP A 210 20.47 3.87 -13.90
CA ASP A 210 20.98 4.52 -15.10
C ASP A 210 21.35 5.98 -14.81
N GLY A 211 22.28 6.50 -15.60
CA GLY A 211 22.64 7.92 -15.63
C GLY A 211 22.76 8.39 -17.07
N MET A 212 22.90 9.68 -17.23
CA MET A 212 23.14 10.28 -18.55
C MET A 212 24.28 11.26 -18.54
N VAL A 213 24.98 11.33 -19.66
CA VAL A 213 25.96 12.38 -19.91
C VAL A 213 25.22 13.62 -20.43
N SER A 214 25.36 14.73 -19.75
CA SER A 214 24.81 16.02 -20.13
C SER A 214 25.93 17.05 -20.21
N ARG A 215 26.32 17.46 -21.42
CA ARG A 215 27.44 18.38 -21.67
C ARG A 215 28.75 17.84 -21.05
N ASN A 216 29.23 18.46 -19.97
CA ASN A 216 30.47 18.10 -19.27
C ASN A 216 30.23 17.50 -17.89
N GLN A 217 29.06 16.96 -17.64
CA GLN A 217 28.66 16.37 -16.36
C GLN A 217 27.88 15.07 -16.57
N ILE A 218 27.86 14.26 -15.53
CA ILE A 218 26.96 13.10 -15.44
C ILE A 218 25.84 13.48 -14.48
N ILE A 219 24.62 13.26 -14.90
CA ILE A 219 23.42 13.51 -14.09
C ILE A 219 22.56 12.26 -14.05
N GLY A 220 21.78 12.11 -13.02
CA GLY A 220 20.80 11.05 -12.91
C GLY A 220 19.90 11.21 -11.69
N GLY A 221 18.89 10.36 -11.64
CA GLY A 221 17.98 10.27 -10.50
C GLY A 221 17.48 8.84 -10.34
N PHE A 222 17.14 8.48 -9.12
CA PHE A 222 16.63 7.16 -8.80
C PHE A 222 15.75 7.21 -7.55
N TYR A 223 14.88 6.23 -7.42
CA TYR A 223 14.11 6.00 -6.20
C TYR A 223 14.79 4.96 -5.32
N THR A 224 14.54 5.03 -4.02
CA THR A 224 14.96 4.03 -3.03
C THR A 224 13.94 3.95 -1.91
N PHE A 225 13.80 2.79 -1.27
CA PHE A 225 13.03 2.64 -0.04
C PHE A 225 13.67 3.36 1.15
N GLY A 226 14.98 3.55 1.13
CA GLY A 226 15.72 4.25 2.18
C GLY A 226 17.09 3.67 2.41
N HIS A 227 17.77 4.27 3.37
CA HIS A 227 19.11 3.92 3.79
C HIS A 227 19.05 2.80 4.84
N SER A 228 19.74 1.69 4.58
CA SER A 228 19.81 0.51 5.46
C SER A 228 21.24 0.09 5.80
N ALA A 229 22.21 0.96 5.59
CA ALA A 229 23.60 0.66 5.93
C ALA A 229 23.73 0.37 7.42
N LEU A 230 24.60 -0.59 7.75
CA LEU A 230 25.00 -0.85 9.12
C LEU A 230 25.69 0.39 9.69
N GLU A 231 25.49 0.65 10.97
CA GLU A 231 26.08 1.80 11.64
C GLU A 231 27.62 1.83 11.45
N GLY A 232 28.16 2.93 10.93
CA GLY A 232 29.57 3.10 10.67
C GLY A 232 30.07 2.66 9.28
N GLU A 233 29.24 2.07 8.44
CA GLU A 233 29.64 1.76 7.05
C GLU A 233 29.33 2.95 6.12
N PRO A 234 30.33 3.44 5.34
CA PRO A 234 30.11 4.53 4.41
C PRO A 234 29.32 4.06 3.19
N ASN A 235 28.41 4.88 2.70
CA ASN A 235 27.82 4.67 1.39
C ASN A 235 28.86 4.89 0.29
N VAL A 236 28.96 3.95 -0.64
CA VAL A 236 29.89 4.03 -1.77
C VAL A 236 29.10 4.27 -3.04
N PHE A 237 29.34 5.42 -3.67
CA PHE A 237 28.83 5.75 -4.99
C PHE A 237 29.83 5.25 -6.05
N ARG A 238 29.36 4.47 -7.03
CA ARG A 238 30.17 3.92 -8.13
C ARG A 238 29.61 4.36 -9.45
N LEU A 239 30.50 4.66 -10.40
CA LEU A 239 30.18 4.92 -11.80
C LEU A 239 30.78 3.83 -12.68
N TYR A 240 29.99 3.25 -13.56
CA TYR A 240 30.38 2.30 -14.57
C TYR A 240 30.27 2.97 -15.94
N LEU A 241 31.39 3.21 -16.56
CA LEU A 241 31.48 3.91 -17.84
C LEU A 241 31.97 2.92 -18.92
N LYS A 242 31.16 2.71 -19.95
CA LYS A 242 31.57 1.94 -21.12
C LYS A 242 32.00 2.89 -22.23
N ASN A 243 33.20 2.69 -22.77
CA ASN A 243 33.72 3.48 -23.88
C ASN A 243 33.11 3.01 -25.21
N ARG A 244 32.97 3.91 -26.18
CA ARG A 244 32.53 3.61 -27.58
C ARG A 244 33.51 2.75 -28.36
N SER A 245 34.77 2.71 -27.97
CA SER A 245 35.82 1.91 -28.63
C SER A 245 36.03 0.51 -28.07
N GLY A 246 35.18 0.05 -27.15
CA GLY A 246 35.24 -1.30 -26.58
C GLY A 246 35.77 -1.32 -25.16
#